data_bcad2cb76138242a046e347d5ffff43c
#
_entry.id   bcad2cb76138242a046e347d5ffff43c
#
_cell.length_a   1.000
_cell.length_b   1.000
_cell.length_c   1.000
_cell.angle_alpha   90.00
_cell.angle_beta   90.00
_cell.angle_gamma   90.00
#
_symmetry.space_group_name_H-M   'P 1'
#
loop_
_entity.id
_entity.type
_entity.pdbx_description
1 polymer ?
#
loop_
_entity_poly.entity_id
_entity_poly.type
_entity_poly.pdbx_seq_one_letter_code
_entity_poly.pdbx_strand_id
1 'polypeptide(L)'
;LCFGAVGLADDVVRLRHRSPLGLRRPVRLALETASGTLVLALLGMNHCLPDGLALPGVGYCTLGPLAPVVWLAILVALAESARTADGMDGTVCGCAFIAMLGLMTAMTLLGWFPLGVLPAALAGALMAFLLWNFYPAKLRPGAVGCQFLAGALGCVPLSVGWPGLTLPLALPYWLEGGMVALQIIVWKASGGRRQLFGTAPLHRWLEKRGFDPVNIFYIFGVLAMLGLALTLQAARAS
;
A
#
# COMPACT_ATOMS: atom_id res chain seq x y z
N LEU A 1 6.19 9.16 -7.39
CA LEU A 1 5.80 9.41 -8.79
C LEU A 1 6.06 8.19 -9.69
N CYS A 2 7.22 7.50 -9.60
CA CYS A 2 7.55 6.37 -10.49
C CYS A 2 6.48 5.26 -10.49
N PHE A 3 6.02 4.84 -9.32
CA PHE A 3 4.94 3.86 -9.20
C PHE A 3 3.63 4.35 -9.85
N GLY A 4 3.29 5.64 -9.68
CA GLY A 4 2.14 6.23 -10.36
C GLY A 4 2.27 6.20 -11.89
N ALA A 5 3.47 6.40 -12.43
CA ALA A 5 3.73 6.29 -13.86
C ALA A 5 3.52 4.85 -14.37
N VAL A 6 3.88 3.83 -13.59
CA VAL A 6 3.57 2.42 -13.92
C VAL A 6 2.06 2.19 -13.95
N GLY A 7 1.33 2.71 -12.95
CA GLY A 7 -0.14 2.66 -12.94
C GLY A 7 -0.76 3.39 -14.14
N LEU A 8 -0.21 4.55 -14.52
CA LEU A 8 -0.66 5.28 -15.71
C LEU A 8 -0.47 4.44 -16.99
N ALA A 9 0.68 3.81 -17.13
CA ALA A 9 0.93 2.90 -18.26
C ALA A 9 -0.09 1.75 -18.31
N ASP A 10 -0.43 1.17 -17.14
CA ASP A 10 -1.44 0.11 -17.04
C ASP A 10 -2.84 0.61 -17.46
N ASP A 11 -3.26 1.78 -16.98
CA ASP A 11 -4.56 2.35 -17.32
C ASP A 11 -4.65 2.81 -18.79
N VAL A 12 -3.57 3.37 -19.36
CA VAL A 12 -3.50 3.72 -20.78
C VAL A 12 -3.61 2.48 -21.67
N VAL A 13 -2.95 1.37 -21.30
CA VAL A 13 -3.05 0.10 -22.03
C VAL A 13 -4.47 -0.46 -21.95
N ARG A 14 -5.13 -0.39 -20.78
CA ARG A 14 -6.54 -0.79 -20.63
C ARG A 14 -7.47 -0.01 -21.55
N LEU A 15 -7.31 1.31 -21.56
CA LEU A 15 -8.15 2.19 -22.40
C LEU A 15 -7.90 1.94 -23.88
N ARG A 16 -6.64 1.86 -24.31
CA ARG A 16 -6.25 1.71 -25.71
C ARG A 16 -6.67 0.37 -26.32
N HIS A 17 -6.51 -0.70 -25.54
CA HIS A 17 -6.84 -2.06 -26.00
C HIS A 17 -8.26 -2.49 -25.61
N ARG A 18 -9.04 -1.62 -24.92
CA ARG A 18 -10.37 -1.96 -24.39
C ARG A 18 -10.39 -3.29 -23.63
N SER A 19 -9.30 -3.62 -22.97
CA SER A 19 -9.10 -4.88 -22.25
C SER A 19 -9.12 -4.63 -20.73
N PRO A 20 -9.88 -5.41 -19.95
CA PRO A 20 -9.90 -5.24 -18.50
C PRO A 20 -8.58 -5.63 -17.81
N LEU A 21 -7.69 -6.32 -18.53
CA LEU A 21 -6.47 -6.90 -17.96
C LEU A 21 -5.30 -5.90 -17.82
N GLY A 22 -5.27 -4.81 -18.62
CA GLY A 22 -4.16 -3.85 -18.61
C GLY A 22 -2.82 -4.49 -19.05
N LEU A 23 -1.73 -4.08 -18.42
CA LEU A 23 -0.40 -4.63 -18.64
C LEU A 23 -0.33 -6.11 -18.24
N ARG A 24 0.42 -6.90 -19.00
CA ARG A 24 0.73 -8.29 -18.61
C ARG A 24 1.46 -8.29 -17.26
N ARG A 25 1.07 -9.18 -16.35
CA ARG A 25 1.63 -9.27 -15.00
C ARG A 25 3.16 -9.23 -14.94
N PRO A 26 3.93 -9.99 -15.78
CA PRO A 26 5.39 -9.94 -15.71
C PRO A 26 5.96 -8.58 -16.12
N VAL A 27 5.35 -7.89 -17.09
CA VAL A 27 5.77 -6.55 -17.53
C VAL A 27 5.53 -5.53 -16.42
N ARG A 28 4.37 -5.59 -15.77
CA ARG A 28 4.04 -4.70 -14.66
C ARG A 28 4.99 -4.92 -13.49
N LEU A 29 5.21 -6.16 -13.06
CA LEU A 29 6.17 -6.48 -12.01
C LEU A 29 7.59 -6.01 -12.34
N ALA A 30 8.03 -6.13 -13.58
CA ALA A 30 9.32 -5.61 -14.03
C ALA A 30 9.39 -4.08 -13.90
N LEU A 31 8.33 -3.35 -14.28
CA LEU A 31 8.27 -1.89 -14.16
C LEU A 31 8.20 -1.44 -12.69
N GLU A 32 7.44 -2.13 -11.85
CA GLU A 32 7.38 -1.87 -10.39
C GLU A 32 8.74 -2.13 -9.73
N THR A 33 9.40 -3.23 -10.10
CA THR A 33 10.76 -3.55 -9.64
C THR A 33 11.77 -2.50 -10.08
N ALA A 34 11.71 -2.07 -11.34
CA ALA A 34 12.57 -1.00 -11.86
C ALA A 34 12.32 0.33 -11.12
N SER A 35 11.05 0.67 -10.85
CA SER A 35 10.68 1.86 -10.09
C SER A 35 11.19 1.80 -8.65
N GLY A 36 11.03 0.65 -7.99
CA GLY A 36 11.55 0.43 -6.63
C GLY A 36 13.07 0.49 -6.58
N THR A 37 13.75 -0.15 -7.54
CA THR A 37 15.22 -0.11 -7.64
C THR A 37 15.72 1.33 -7.86
N LEU A 38 15.05 2.12 -8.70
CA LEU A 38 15.39 3.53 -8.90
C LEU A 38 15.27 4.32 -7.58
N VAL A 39 14.18 4.13 -6.83
CA VAL A 39 14.00 4.80 -5.53
C VAL A 39 15.10 4.40 -4.56
N LEU A 40 15.41 3.11 -4.44
CA LEU A 40 16.46 2.63 -3.54
C LEU A 40 17.85 3.11 -3.95
N ALA A 41 18.14 3.18 -5.25
CA ALA A 41 19.38 3.74 -5.75
C ALA A 41 19.53 5.22 -5.39
N LEU A 42 18.45 6.01 -5.57
CA LEU A 42 18.45 7.43 -5.17
C LEU A 42 18.63 7.61 -3.66
N LEU A 43 18.00 6.78 -2.82
CA LEU A 43 18.20 6.83 -1.37
C LEU A 43 19.61 6.40 -0.98
N GLY A 44 20.16 5.37 -1.64
CA GLY A 44 21.54 4.92 -1.41
C GLY A 44 22.57 5.99 -1.79
N MET A 45 22.40 6.68 -2.92
CA MET A 45 23.26 7.78 -3.35
C MET A 45 23.25 8.96 -2.38
N ASN A 46 22.14 9.19 -1.69
CA ASN A 46 21.99 10.25 -0.68
C ASN A 46 22.28 9.76 0.74
N HIS A 47 22.80 8.54 0.93
CA HIS A 47 23.07 7.93 2.24
C HIS A 47 21.85 7.89 3.18
N CYS A 48 20.64 7.84 2.61
CA CYS A 48 19.37 7.80 3.35
C CYS A 48 18.73 6.40 3.37
N LEU A 49 19.45 5.36 2.90
CA LEU A 49 18.92 4.01 2.89
C LEU A 49 19.07 3.38 4.29
N PRO A 50 17.97 2.99 4.96
CA PRO A 50 18.05 2.39 6.29
C PRO A 50 18.59 0.95 6.23
N ASP A 51 19.53 0.62 7.12
CA ASP A 51 20.18 -0.69 7.22
C ASP A 51 19.36 -1.71 8.01
N GLY A 52 18.26 -1.28 8.62
CA GLY A 52 17.46 -2.14 9.48
C GLY A 52 16.03 -1.69 9.63
N LEU A 53 15.26 -2.51 10.33
CA LEU A 53 13.84 -2.36 10.58
C LEU A 53 13.60 -2.16 12.08
N ALA A 54 13.12 -0.98 12.47
CA ALA A 54 12.57 -0.76 13.78
C ALA A 54 11.13 -1.31 13.83
N LEU A 55 10.93 -2.37 14.60
CA LEU A 55 9.61 -2.94 14.84
C LEU A 55 9.09 -2.54 16.21
N PRO A 56 7.86 -2.01 16.31
CA PRO A 56 7.25 -1.69 17.60
C PRO A 56 7.20 -2.93 18.50
N GLY A 57 7.78 -2.84 19.70
CA GLY A 57 7.77 -3.93 20.68
C GLY A 57 8.80 -5.05 20.48
N VAL A 58 9.48 -5.10 19.34
CA VAL A 58 10.50 -6.14 19.04
C VAL A 58 11.92 -5.55 19.09
N GLY A 59 12.06 -4.25 18.84
CA GLY A 59 13.34 -3.56 18.78
C GLY A 59 13.86 -3.36 17.37
N TYR A 60 15.15 -2.99 17.26
CA TYR A 60 15.80 -2.74 15.96
C TYR A 60 16.44 -4.03 15.42
N CYS A 61 15.98 -4.46 14.27
CA CYS A 61 16.54 -5.60 13.55
C CYS A 61 17.45 -5.10 12.41
N THR A 62 18.74 -5.37 12.48
CA THR A 62 19.70 -5.02 11.42
C THR A 62 19.59 -6.01 10.27
N LEU A 63 19.32 -5.53 9.07
CA LEU A 63 19.25 -6.33 7.85
C LEU A 63 20.57 -6.35 7.07
N GLY A 64 21.47 -5.40 7.37
CA GLY A 64 22.76 -5.27 6.71
C GLY A 64 22.64 -5.22 5.18
N PRO A 65 23.47 -5.97 4.44
CA PRO A 65 23.48 -5.94 2.96
C PRO A 65 22.19 -6.45 2.31
N LEU A 66 21.31 -7.12 3.06
CA LEU A 66 20.02 -7.60 2.56
C LEU A 66 18.94 -6.51 2.59
N ALA A 67 19.16 -5.40 3.30
CA ALA A 67 18.19 -4.32 3.43
C ALA A 67 17.61 -3.84 2.09
N PRO A 68 18.38 -3.54 1.03
CA PRO A 68 17.81 -3.08 -0.23
C PRO A 68 16.85 -4.10 -0.88
N VAL A 69 17.17 -5.39 -0.75
CA VAL A 69 16.34 -6.47 -1.31
C VAL A 69 15.01 -6.57 -0.57
N VAL A 70 15.06 -6.45 0.77
CA VAL A 70 13.86 -6.47 1.62
C VAL A 70 12.97 -5.26 1.31
N TRP A 71 13.56 -4.07 1.20
CA TRP A 71 12.81 -2.85 0.88
C TRP A 71 12.19 -2.92 -0.52
N LEU A 72 12.91 -3.43 -1.50
CA LEU A 72 12.38 -3.64 -2.83
C LEU A 72 11.18 -4.59 -2.81
N ALA A 73 11.30 -5.71 -2.11
CA ALA A 73 10.21 -6.67 -1.98
C ALA A 73 8.97 -6.06 -1.30
N ILE A 74 9.16 -5.26 -0.25
CA ILE A 74 8.07 -4.55 0.45
C ILE A 74 7.39 -3.54 -0.50
N LEU A 75 8.15 -2.73 -1.23
CA LEU A 75 7.59 -1.74 -2.15
C LEU A 75 6.76 -2.39 -3.27
N VAL A 76 7.27 -3.44 -3.90
CA VAL A 76 6.56 -4.17 -4.95
C VAL A 76 5.34 -4.90 -4.40
N ALA A 77 5.47 -5.56 -3.24
CA ALA A 77 4.36 -6.24 -2.59
C ALA A 77 3.25 -5.25 -2.19
N LEU A 78 3.62 -4.05 -1.72
CA LEU A 78 2.66 -3.00 -1.37
C LEU A 78 1.93 -2.47 -2.61
N ALA A 79 2.64 -2.25 -3.72
CA ALA A 79 2.06 -1.81 -4.99
C ALA A 79 1.03 -2.83 -5.52
N GLU A 80 1.38 -4.12 -5.52
CA GLU A 80 0.45 -5.19 -5.91
C GLU A 80 -0.73 -5.31 -4.93
N SER A 81 -0.49 -5.14 -3.62
CA SER A 81 -1.54 -5.20 -2.59
C SER A 81 -2.54 -4.06 -2.71
N ALA A 82 -2.08 -2.82 -2.89
CA ALA A 82 -2.95 -1.66 -3.06
C ALA A 82 -3.81 -1.79 -4.34
N ARG A 83 -3.25 -2.37 -5.39
CA ARG A 83 -3.97 -2.65 -6.63
C ARG A 83 -5.06 -3.72 -6.45
N THR A 84 -4.82 -4.75 -5.64
CA THR A 84 -5.85 -5.76 -5.34
C THR A 84 -6.99 -5.18 -4.50
N ALA A 85 -6.71 -4.16 -3.69
CA ALA A 85 -7.70 -3.45 -2.89
C ALA A 85 -8.62 -2.51 -3.71
N ASP A 86 -8.28 -2.18 -4.98
CA ASP A 86 -9.08 -1.33 -5.87
C ASP A 86 -10.38 -2.03 -6.38
N GLY A 87 -10.95 -2.88 -5.57
CA GLY A 87 -12.21 -3.56 -5.88
C GLY A 87 -13.45 -2.81 -5.38
N MET A 88 -13.29 -1.85 -4.47
CA MET A 88 -14.39 -1.22 -3.75
C MET A 88 -14.30 0.29 -3.70
N ASP A 89 -15.48 0.92 -3.82
CA ASP A 89 -15.64 2.36 -3.78
C ASP A 89 -15.17 2.93 -2.43
N GLY A 90 -14.31 3.95 -2.48
CA GLY A 90 -13.79 4.65 -1.31
C GLY A 90 -12.70 3.94 -0.51
N THR A 91 -12.62 2.62 -0.54
CA THR A 91 -11.80 1.85 0.40
C THR A 91 -10.31 2.15 0.30
N VAL A 92 -9.74 2.11 -0.92
CA VAL A 92 -8.32 2.42 -1.12
C VAL A 92 -8.01 3.85 -0.67
N CYS A 93 -8.79 4.82 -1.13
CA CYS A 93 -8.55 6.23 -0.80
C CYS A 93 -8.82 6.53 0.68
N GLY A 94 -9.83 5.89 1.29
CA GLY A 94 -10.13 6.03 2.73
C GLY A 94 -9.03 5.48 3.62
N CYS A 95 -8.53 4.28 3.32
CA CYS A 95 -7.39 3.70 4.04
C CYS A 95 -6.12 4.53 3.85
N ALA A 96 -5.85 5.00 2.62
CA ALA A 96 -4.72 5.87 2.34
C ALA A 96 -4.83 7.22 3.08
N PHE A 97 -6.03 7.81 3.15
CA PHE A 97 -6.28 9.04 3.90
C PHE A 97 -5.89 8.88 5.38
N ILE A 98 -6.39 7.82 6.03
CA ILE A 98 -6.06 7.53 7.44
C ILE A 98 -4.56 7.27 7.60
N ALA A 99 -3.93 6.53 6.69
CA ALA A 99 -2.51 6.26 6.71
C ALA A 99 -1.66 7.52 6.54
N MET A 100 -2.06 8.46 5.66
CA MET A 100 -1.37 9.75 5.49
C MET A 100 -1.50 10.64 6.72
N LEU A 101 -2.67 10.67 7.38
CA LEU A 101 -2.84 11.35 8.67
C LEU A 101 -1.92 10.72 9.74
N GLY A 102 -1.82 9.38 9.77
CA GLY A 102 -0.93 8.67 10.66
C GLY A 102 0.53 9.02 10.43
N LEU A 103 0.95 9.07 9.18
CA LEU A 103 2.30 9.40 8.81
C LEU A 103 2.65 10.85 9.16
N MET A 104 1.75 11.80 8.86
CA MET A 104 1.87 13.20 9.27
C MET A 104 2.06 13.34 10.79
N THR A 105 1.19 12.66 11.56
CA THR A 105 1.24 12.71 13.01
C THR A 105 2.50 12.07 13.57
N ALA A 106 2.93 10.93 13.01
CA ALA A 106 4.16 10.26 13.40
C ALA A 106 5.40 11.17 13.14
N MET A 107 5.48 11.84 11.98
CA MET A 107 6.55 12.79 11.68
C MET A 107 6.59 13.97 12.66
N THR A 108 5.40 14.45 13.08
CA THR A 108 5.29 15.51 14.08
C THR A 108 5.80 15.04 15.45
N LEU A 109 5.42 13.82 15.88
CA LEU A 109 5.86 13.24 17.16
C LEU A 109 7.38 12.99 17.21
N LEU A 110 7.97 12.62 16.06
CA LEU A 110 9.42 12.41 15.92
C LEU A 110 10.21 13.71 15.78
N GLY A 111 9.56 14.89 15.82
CA GLY A 111 10.20 16.18 15.66
C GLY A 111 10.61 16.51 14.20
N TRP A 112 10.15 15.72 13.23
CA TRP A 112 10.46 15.89 11.80
C TRP A 112 9.33 16.60 11.04
N PHE A 113 8.87 17.69 11.61
CA PHE A 113 7.75 18.47 11.11
C PHE A 113 7.78 18.77 9.59
N PRO A 114 8.91 19.17 8.98
CA PRO A 114 8.97 19.45 7.53
C PRO A 114 8.64 18.23 6.67
N LEU A 115 8.95 17.02 7.14
CA LEU A 115 8.68 15.77 6.41
C LEU A 115 7.21 15.36 6.48
N GLY A 116 6.44 15.92 7.42
CA GLY A 116 4.99 15.75 7.53
C GLY A 116 4.17 16.52 6.50
N VAL A 117 4.78 17.51 5.79
CA VAL A 117 4.07 18.34 4.82
C VAL A 117 3.53 17.54 3.64
N LEU A 118 4.32 16.61 3.10
CA LEU A 118 3.86 15.76 1.98
C LEU A 118 2.69 14.85 2.37
N PRO A 119 2.76 14.07 3.48
CA PRO A 119 1.60 13.32 3.96
C PRO A 119 0.37 14.19 4.24
N ALA A 120 0.54 15.39 4.83
CA ALA A 120 -0.55 16.32 5.07
C ALA A 120 -1.23 16.78 3.77
N ALA A 121 -0.45 17.15 2.76
CA ALA A 121 -0.96 17.55 1.46
C ALA A 121 -1.71 16.40 0.76
N LEU A 122 -1.16 15.18 0.83
CA LEU A 122 -1.82 13.99 0.29
C LEU A 122 -3.11 13.64 1.05
N ALA A 123 -3.13 13.79 2.37
CA ALA A 123 -4.35 13.61 3.15
C ALA A 123 -5.44 14.61 2.73
N GLY A 124 -5.11 15.88 2.56
CA GLY A 124 -6.05 16.89 2.08
C GLY A 124 -6.59 16.57 0.69
N ALA A 125 -5.73 16.17 -0.25
CA ALA A 125 -6.12 15.76 -1.59
C ALA A 125 -7.03 14.51 -1.58
N LEU A 126 -6.71 13.52 -0.76
CA LEU A 126 -7.51 12.30 -0.60
C LEU A 126 -8.89 12.59 0.01
N MET A 127 -8.96 13.48 0.99
CA MET A 127 -10.24 13.91 1.56
C MET A 127 -11.15 14.53 0.51
N ALA A 128 -10.61 15.41 -0.33
CA ALA A 128 -11.34 16.01 -1.44
C ALA A 128 -11.77 14.96 -2.49
N PHE A 129 -10.88 14.02 -2.82
CA PHE A 129 -11.16 12.94 -3.77
C PHE A 129 -12.25 12.00 -3.25
N LEU A 130 -12.27 11.69 -1.93
CA LEU A 130 -13.27 10.83 -1.31
C LEU A 130 -14.70 11.33 -1.48
N LEU A 131 -14.94 12.63 -1.63
CA LEU A 131 -16.27 13.18 -1.93
C LEU A 131 -16.86 12.60 -3.24
N TRP A 132 -16.01 12.19 -4.18
CA TRP A 132 -16.39 11.61 -5.45
C TRP A 132 -16.17 10.10 -5.52
N ASN A 133 -15.30 9.56 -4.68
CA ASN A 133 -14.92 8.15 -4.66
C ASN A 133 -15.71 7.33 -3.64
N PHE A 134 -16.42 7.95 -2.67
CA PHE A 134 -17.28 7.24 -1.72
C PHE A 134 -18.47 6.60 -2.43
N TYR A 135 -18.99 5.51 -1.84
CA TYR A 135 -20.09 4.74 -2.42
C TYR A 135 -21.39 5.56 -2.54
N PRO A 136 -22.10 5.54 -3.70
CA PRO A 136 -21.67 4.97 -4.98
C PRO A 136 -20.63 5.88 -5.69
N ALA A 137 -19.47 5.33 -6.02
CA ALA A 137 -18.36 6.11 -6.54
C ALA A 137 -18.66 6.68 -7.93
N LYS A 138 -18.45 8.00 -8.08
CA LYS A 138 -18.49 8.70 -9.35
C LYS A 138 -17.14 8.72 -10.05
N LEU A 139 -16.04 8.65 -9.28
CA LEU A 139 -14.66 8.57 -9.74
C LEU A 139 -13.91 7.48 -8.99
N ARG A 140 -13.00 6.79 -9.68
CA ARG A 140 -12.14 5.76 -9.10
C ARG A 140 -10.67 6.13 -9.29
N PRO A 141 -9.78 5.78 -8.34
CA PRO A 141 -8.36 6.11 -8.43
C PRO A 141 -7.65 5.41 -9.58
N GLY A 142 -8.15 4.25 -10.01
CA GLY A 142 -7.53 3.41 -11.04
C GLY A 142 -6.17 2.86 -10.61
N ALA A 143 -5.46 2.23 -11.55
CA ALA A 143 -4.13 1.72 -11.27
C ALA A 143 -3.13 2.86 -11.00
N VAL A 144 -3.32 4.03 -11.63
CA VAL A 144 -2.53 5.24 -11.38
C VAL A 144 -2.56 5.62 -9.91
N GLY A 145 -3.76 5.81 -9.36
CA GLY A 145 -3.95 6.26 -7.98
C GLY A 145 -3.49 5.21 -6.98
N CYS A 146 -3.86 3.94 -7.18
CA CYS A 146 -3.50 2.86 -6.27
C CYS A 146 -1.98 2.68 -6.16
N GLN A 147 -1.26 2.66 -7.29
CA GLN A 147 0.19 2.50 -7.29
C GLN A 147 0.91 3.76 -6.79
N PHE A 148 0.39 4.96 -7.10
CA PHE A 148 0.93 6.19 -6.55
C PHE A 148 0.83 6.21 -5.02
N LEU A 149 -0.32 5.85 -4.45
CA LEU A 149 -0.54 5.83 -3.00
C LEU A 149 0.30 4.76 -2.31
N ALA A 150 0.43 3.56 -2.93
CA ALA A 150 1.33 2.52 -2.44
C ALA A 150 2.79 3.01 -2.42
N GLY A 151 3.23 3.64 -3.51
CA GLY A 151 4.56 4.25 -3.58
C GLY A 151 4.78 5.33 -2.52
N ALA A 152 3.79 6.19 -2.25
CA ALA A 152 3.87 7.18 -1.20
C ALA A 152 3.97 6.55 0.20
N LEU A 153 3.09 5.56 0.50
CA LEU A 153 3.08 4.83 1.76
C LEU A 153 4.37 4.05 2.04
N GLY A 154 5.02 3.54 0.99
CA GLY A 154 6.28 2.81 1.14
C GLY A 154 7.51 3.72 1.15
N CYS A 155 7.59 4.68 0.22
CA CYS A 155 8.78 5.49 0.02
C CYS A 155 8.96 6.58 1.09
N VAL A 156 7.87 7.19 1.63
CA VAL A 156 8.00 8.25 2.62
C VAL A 156 8.59 7.73 3.93
N PRO A 157 8.10 6.65 4.56
CA PRO A 157 8.75 6.08 5.76
C PRO A 157 10.18 5.61 5.50
N LEU A 158 10.43 5.07 4.30
CA LEU A 158 11.77 4.63 3.92
C LEU A 158 12.76 5.80 3.82
N SER A 159 12.33 6.93 3.24
CA SER A 159 13.19 8.12 3.06
C SER A 159 13.55 8.82 4.37
N VAL A 160 12.74 8.65 5.40
CA VAL A 160 13.00 9.21 6.75
C VAL A 160 13.72 8.22 7.67
N GLY A 161 14.15 7.05 7.15
CA GLY A 161 14.87 6.05 7.93
C GLY A 161 13.99 5.20 8.85
N TRP A 162 12.65 5.28 8.72
CA TRP A 162 11.69 4.54 9.53
C TRP A 162 10.76 3.64 8.70
N PRO A 163 11.32 2.70 7.94
CA PRO A 163 10.53 1.84 7.06
C PRO A 163 9.50 0.97 7.81
N GLY A 164 9.72 0.71 9.10
CA GLY A 164 8.81 -0.05 9.95
C GLY A 164 7.41 0.56 10.06
N LEU A 165 7.27 1.87 9.88
CA LEU A 165 5.96 2.54 9.89
C LEU A 165 5.06 2.10 8.71
N THR A 166 5.66 1.65 7.60
CA THR A 166 4.90 1.15 6.44
C THR A 166 4.05 -0.08 6.79
N LEU A 167 4.53 -0.94 7.70
CA LEU A 167 3.84 -2.19 8.03
C LEU A 167 2.48 -1.95 8.67
N PRO A 168 2.37 -1.21 9.79
CA PRO A 168 1.07 -0.95 10.40
C PRO A 168 0.21 0.00 9.57
N LEU A 169 0.78 1.04 8.94
CA LEU A 169 0.02 2.00 8.14
C LEU A 169 -0.64 1.38 6.91
N ALA A 170 -0.01 0.38 6.32
CA ALA A 170 -0.55 -0.32 5.14
C ALA A 170 -1.31 -1.60 5.51
N LEU A 171 -1.70 -1.80 6.78
CA LEU A 171 -2.37 -3.01 7.26
C LEU A 171 -3.56 -3.47 6.39
N PRO A 172 -4.49 -2.60 5.96
CA PRO A 172 -5.59 -3.01 5.10
C PRO A 172 -5.10 -3.59 3.75
N TYR A 173 -4.07 -2.98 3.18
CA TYR A 173 -3.50 -3.44 1.89
C TYR A 173 -2.78 -4.77 2.04
N TRP A 174 -2.04 -4.97 3.16
CA TRP A 174 -1.38 -6.25 3.45
C TRP A 174 -2.37 -7.39 3.62
N LEU A 175 -3.53 -7.14 4.22
CA LEU A 175 -4.58 -8.15 4.36
C LEU A 175 -5.18 -8.53 3.00
N GLU A 176 -5.45 -7.55 2.13
CA GLU A 176 -5.94 -7.78 0.78
C GLU A 176 -4.94 -8.57 -0.08
N GLY A 177 -3.73 -8.06 -0.21
CA GLY A 177 -2.68 -8.69 -1.01
C GLY A 177 -2.24 -10.03 -0.43
N GLY A 178 -2.13 -10.12 0.90
CA GLY A 178 -1.76 -11.34 1.62
C GLY A 178 -2.76 -12.48 1.41
N MET A 179 -4.06 -12.18 1.47
CA MET A 179 -5.10 -13.17 1.18
C MET A 179 -5.01 -13.71 -0.25
N VAL A 180 -4.75 -12.83 -1.23
CA VAL A 180 -4.54 -13.24 -2.63
C VAL A 180 -3.26 -14.04 -2.79
N ALA A 181 -2.16 -13.61 -2.16
CA ALA A 181 -0.89 -14.31 -2.22
C ALA A 181 -1.00 -15.73 -1.63
N LEU A 182 -1.60 -15.87 -0.45
CA LEU A 182 -1.87 -17.16 0.19
C LEU A 182 -2.74 -18.07 -0.69
N GLN A 183 -3.79 -17.52 -1.27
CA GLN A 183 -4.66 -18.25 -2.21
C GLN A 183 -3.87 -18.81 -3.40
N ILE A 184 -2.99 -17.99 -4.00
CA ILE A 184 -2.16 -18.40 -5.15
C ILE A 184 -1.15 -19.48 -4.73
N ILE A 185 -0.51 -19.32 -3.57
CA ILE A 185 0.47 -20.29 -3.04
C ILE A 185 -0.19 -21.65 -2.83
N VAL A 186 -1.33 -21.69 -2.12
CA VAL A 186 -2.05 -22.94 -1.84
C VAL A 186 -2.59 -23.57 -3.12
N TRP A 187 -3.10 -22.77 -4.04
CA TRP A 187 -3.59 -23.27 -5.34
C TRP A 187 -2.46 -23.91 -6.16
N LYS A 188 -1.29 -23.27 -6.24
CA LYS A 188 -0.12 -23.81 -6.92
C LYS A 188 0.44 -25.06 -6.21
N ALA A 189 0.58 -25.03 -4.89
CA ALA A 189 1.09 -26.15 -4.09
C ALA A 189 0.20 -27.38 -4.17
N SER A 190 -1.14 -27.18 -4.34
CA SER A 190 -2.10 -28.27 -4.48
C SER A 190 -2.30 -28.77 -5.92
N GLY A 191 -1.51 -28.28 -6.88
CA GLY A 191 -1.68 -28.62 -8.30
C GLY A 191 -3.05 -28.15 -8.87
N GLY A 192 -3.56 -27.00 -8.38
CA GLY A 192 -4.81 -26.43 -8.82
C GLY A 192 -6.08 -27.02 -8.18
N ARG A 193 -5.93 -27.91 -7.19
CA ARG A 193 -7.06 -28.66 -6.62
C ARG A 193 -7.72 -28.02 -5.39
N ARG A 194 -6.97 -27.24 -4.61
CA ARG A 194 -7.47 -26.64 -3.36
C ARG A 194 -7.50 -25.12 -3.43
N GLN A 195 -8.61 -24.55 -2.98
CA GLN A 195 -8.75 -23.13 -2.73
C GLN A 195 -8.88 -22.95 -1.22
N LEU A 196 -7.99 -22.14 -0.62
CA LEU A 196 -7.99 -21.86 0.82
C LEU A 196 -9.22 -21.02 1.20
N PHE A 197 -9.48 -19.98 0.40
CA PHE A 197 -10.65 -19.11 0.54
C PHE A 197 -11.52 -19.33 -0.70
N GLY A 198 -12.79 -19.56 -0.54
CA GLY A 198 -13.70 -19.75 -1.68
C GLY A 198 -13.78 -18.53 -2.61
N THR A 199 -13.30 -17.37 -2.13
CA THR A 199 -13.16 -16.12 -2.89
C THR A 199 -12.05 -15.29 -2.25
N ALA A 200 -11.14 -14.76 -3.06
CA ALA A 200 -10.16 -13.75 -2.70
C ALA A 200 -10.30 -12.59 -3.70
N PRO A 201 -10.01 -11.36 -3.36
CA PRO A 201 -9.50 -10.78 -2.10
C PRO A 201 -10.51 -10.71 -0.93
N LEU A 202 -10.10 -10.14 0.20
CA LEU A 202 -10.90 -10.07 1.43
C LEU A 202 -12.25 -9.36 1.23
N HIS A 203 -12.27 -8.23 0.51
CA HIS A 203 -13.51 -7.51 0.24
C HIS A 203 -14.55 -8.38 -0.50
N ARG A 204 -14.13 -9.15 -1.51
CA ARG A 204 -15.04 -10.06 -2.25
C ARG A 204 -15.55 -11.20 -1.38
N TRP A 205 -14.74 -11.63 -0.41
CA TRP A 205 -15.15 -12.65 0.55
C TRP A 205 -16.21 -12.09 1.51
N LEU A 206 -16.09 -10.82 1.93
CA LEU A 206 -17.09 -10.12 2.73
C LEU A 206 -18.40 -9.89 1.94
N GLU A 207 -18.31 -9.43 0.68
CA GLU A 207 -19.46 -9.26 -0.21
C GLU A 207 -20.26 -10.56 -0.36
N LYS A 208 -19.58 -11.70 -0.57
CA LYS A 208 -20.22 -13.01 -0.65
C LYS A 208 -20.93 -13.42 0.65
N ARG A 209 -20.54 -12.88 1.79
CA ARG A 209 -21.20 -13.09 3.07
C ARG A 209 -22.35 -12.13 3.33
N GLY A 210 -22.69 -11.27 2.38
CA GLY A 210 -23.81 -10.35 2.47
C GLY A 210 -23.51 -9.02 3.13
N PHE A 211 -22.21 -8.65 3.27
CA PHE A 211 -21.87 -7.32 3.75
C PHE A 211 -22.05 -6.28 2.63
N ASP A 212 -22.73 -5.18 2.96
CA ASP A 212 -22.88 -4.05 2.05
C ASP A 212 -21.54 -3.32 1.83
N PRO A 213 -21.33 -2.68 0.66
CA PRO A 213 -20.11 -1.93 0.36
C PRO A 213 -19.74 -0.90 1.44
N VAL A 214 -20.74 -0.23 2.02
CA VAL A 214 -20.52 0.75 3.09
C VAL A 214 -20.01 0.09 4.37
N ASN A 215 -20.55 -1.08 4.75
CA ASN A 215 -20.07 -1.82 5.92
C ASN A 215 -18.63 -2.31 5.72
N ILE A 216 -18.28 -2.72 4.51
CA ILE A 216 -16.92 -3.15 4.20
C ILE A 216 -15.96 -1.95 4.27
N PHE A 217 -16.36 -0.79 3.76
CA PHE A 217 -15.59 0.45 3.92
C PHE A 217 -15.29 0.76 5.40
N TYR A 218 -16.27 0.62 6.29
CA TYR A 218 -16.06 0.81 7.73
C TYR A 218 -15.12 -0.23 8.35
N ILE A 219 -15.24 -1.51 7.96
CA ILE A 219 -14.32 -2.57 8.42
C ILE A 219 -12.87 -2.23 8.05
N PHE A 220 -12.64 -1.84 6.80
CA PHE A 220 -11.30 -1.43 6.34
C PHE A 220 -10.84 -0.12 7.02
N GLY A 221 -11.74 0.80 7.28
CA GLY A 221 -11.49 2.00 8.07
C GLY A 221 -11.01 1.69 9.48
N VAL A 222 -11.67 0.74 10.18
CA VAL A 222 -11.25 0.28 11.51
C VAL A 222 -9.86 -0.37 11.45
N LEU A 223 -9.57 -1.19 10.44
CA LEU A 223 -8.25 -1.78 10.26
C LEU A 223 -7.18 -0.70 10.01
N ALA A 224 -7.49 0.33 9.21
CA ALA A 224 -6.59 1.46 9.00
C ALA A 224 -6.35 2.27 10.28
N MET A 225 -7.40 2.49 11.09
CA MET A 225 -7.28 3.16 12.40
C MET A 225 -6.47 2.35 13.40
N LEU A 226 -6.58 1.01 13.37
CA LEU A 226 -5.72 0.13 14.16
C LEU A 226 -4.25 0.28 13.74
N GLY A 227 -4.00 0.28 12.43
CA GLY A 227 -2.65 0.53 11.90
C GLY A 227 -2.10 1.90 12.29
N LEU A 228 -2.94 2.93 12.25
CA LEU A 228 -2.62 4.26 12.75
C LEU A 228 -2.21 4.23 14.23
N ALA A 229 -3.02 3.59 15.09
CA ALA A 229 -2.75 3.52 16.52
C ALA A 229 -1.43 2.82 16.82
N LEU A 230 -1.12 1.71 16.14
CA LEU A 230 0.15 1.00 16.25
C LEU A 230 1.33 1.87 15.80
N THR A 231 1.15 2.64 14.73
CA THR A 231 2.16 3.60 14.23
C THR A 231 2.48 4.67 15.26
N LEU A 232 1.45 5.25 15.89
CA LEU A 232 1.63 6.30 16.90
C LEU A 232 2.25 5.76 18.18
N GLN A 233 1.94 4.53 18.57
CA GLN A 233 2.62 3.85 19.68
C GLN A 233 4.12 3.67 19.37
N ALA A 234 4.45 3.22 18.16
CA ALA A 234 5.83 3.07 17.74
C ALA A 234 6.59 4.39 17.78
N ALA A 235 6.00 5.46 17.24
CA ALA A 235 6.61 6.78 17.21
C ALA A 235 6.79 7.43 18.59
N ARG A 236 5.98 7.02 19.61
CA ARG A 236 6.13 7.51 20.99
C ARG A 236 7.16 6.72 21.79
N ALA A 237 7.41 5.47 21.41
CA ALA A 237 8.34 4.58 22.11
C ALA A 237 9.79 4.74 21.65
N SER A 238 10.04 5.53 20.61
CA SER A 238 11.35 5.87 20.05
C SER A 238 11.88 7.19 20.60
#